data_384c9d1e8a2359738f8ff120e660f7e0
#
_entry.id   384c9d1e8a2359738f8ff120e660f7e0
#
_cell.length_a   1.000
_cell.length_b   1.000
_cell.length_c   1.000
_cell.angle_alpha   90.00
_cell.angle_beta   90.00
_cell.angle_gamma   90.00
#
_symmetry.space_group_name_H-M   'P 1'
#
loop_
_entity.id
_entity.type
_entity.pdbx_description
1 polymer ?
#
loop_
_entity_poly.entity_id
_entity_poly.type
_entity_poly.pdbx_seq_one_letter_code
_entity_poly.pdbx_strand_id
1 'polypeptide(L)'
;MPIRPRLILASTSRYRRELLERLRLPFDVVSPQVDETPRSGETPMGLAQRLARAKAAAVAQQHPQAVVIGSDQVADLDGTPIGKPGSHERAVEQLRAMRGRAVVFHTAVTVMHAAGSFERSECVPVTVRLRELRDDEIEHYLRTERPYDCAGSAKAETLGIALLDAIESDDPTALVGLPLIRTCAMLRAAGIDPLAP
;
A
#
# COMPACT_ATOMS: atom_id res chain seq x y z
N MET A 1 29.96 14.61 10.07
CA MET A 1 29.04 13.64 9.47
C MET A 1 27.97 14.43 8.73
N PRO A 2 27.59 14.09 7.49
CA PRO A 2 26.46 14.74 6.85
C PRO A 2 25.22 14.49 7.70
N ILE A 3 24.45 15.56 7.95
CA ILE A 3 23.19 15.47 8.72
C ILE A 3 22.23 14.64 7.87
N ARG A 4 21.82 13.48 8.38
CA ARG A 4 20.82 12.62 7.71
C ARG A 4 19.51 13.40 7.59
N PRO A 5 18.89 13.51 6.41
CA PRO A 5 17.63 14.21 6.29
C PRO A 5 16.55 13.50 7.11
N ARG A 6 15.63 14.29 7.67
CA ARG A 6 14.45 13.77 8.39
C ARG A 6 13.61 12.93 7.45
N LEU A 7 13.13 11.78 7.91
CA LEU A 7 12.26 10.88 7.14
C LEU A 7 10.82 11.01 7.65
N ILE A 8 9.85 11.12 6.73
CA ILE A 8 8.42 11.20 7.06
C ILE A 8 7.64 10.20 6.24
N LEU A 9 6.76 9.44 6.88
CA LEU A 9 5.75 8.62 6.25
C LEU A 9 4.44 9.41 6.14
N ALA A 10 4.03 9.77 4.92
CA ALA A 10 2.77 10.45 4.62
C ALA A 10 1.62 9.43 4.56
N SER A 11 1.19 8.90 5.71
CA SER A 11 0.16 7.87 5.80
C SER A 11 -0.42 7.76 7.20
N THR A 12 -1.71 7.41 7.30
CA THR A 12 -2.37 7.01 8.56
C THR A 12 -2.45 5.49 8.72
N SER A 13 -1.99 4.72 7.73
CA SER A 13 -2.04 3.27 7.74
C SER A 13 -1.07 2.68 8.75
N ARG A 14 -1.59 1.93 9.73
CA ARG A 14 -0.79 1.16 10.69
C ARG A 14 0.09 0.12 10.00
N TYR A 15 -0.40 -0.51 8.94
CA TYR A 15 0.34 -1.53 8.18
C TYR A 15 1.58 -0.96 7.50
N ARG A 16 1.47 0.22 6.86
CA ARG A 16 2.62 0.91 6.26
C ARG A 16 3.63 1.36 7.30
N ARG A 17 3.16 1.81 8.45
CA ARG A 17 4.01 2.17 9.57
C ARG A 17 4.81 0.96 10.08
N GLU A 18 4.13 -0.16 10.37
CA GLU A 18 4.76 -1.40 10.82
C GLU A 18 5.78 -1.96 9.81
N LEU A 19 5.50 -1.82 8.50
CA LEU A 19 6.45 -2.17 7.45
C LEU A 19 7.69 -1.28 7.49
N LEU A 20 7.52 0.04 7.57
CA LEU A 20 8.64 0.98 7.58
C LEU A 20 9.51 0.83 8.84
N GLU A 21 8.92 0.51 9.99
CA GLU A 21 9.64 0.20 11.25
C GLU A 21 10.65 -0.95 11.10
N ARG A 22 10.42 -1.89 10.17
CA ARG A 22 11.37 -2.98 9.86
C ARG A 22 12.72 -2.48 9.35
N LEU A 23 12.77 -1.30 8.75
CA LEU A 23 14.01 -0.69 8.27
C LEU A 23 14.85 -0.08 9.40
N ARG A 24 14.32 0.00 10.64
CA ARG A 24 15.01 0.55 11.83
C ARG A 24 15.53 1.97 11.64
N LEU A 25 14.90 2.73 10.75
CA LEU A 25 15.16 4.14 10.54
C LEU A 25 14.25 4.97 11.45
N PRO A 26 14.75 6.06 12.07
CA PRO A 26 13.86 7.02 12.72
C PRO A 26 13.02 7.73 11.66
N PHE A 27 11.71 7.79 11.86
CA PHE A 27 10.80 8.52 11.01
C PHE A 27 9.60 9.06 11.78
N ASP A 28 8.98 10.08 11.22
CA ASP A 28 7.73 10.64 11.71
C ASP A 28 6.56 10.18 10.82
N VAL A 29 5.36 10.24 11.37
CA VAL A 29 4.10 9.96 10.64
C VAL A 29 3.31 11.24 10.55
N VAL A 30 2.93 11.62 9.33
CA VAL A 30 2.09 12.80 9.05
C VAL A 30 0.90 12.35 8.20
N SER A 31 -0.31 12.72 8.62
CA SER A 31 -1.53 12.45 7.87
C SER A 31 -1.60 13.32 6.61
N PRO A 32 -1.61 12.75 5.40
CA PRO A 32 -1.79 13.51 4.18
C PRO A 32 -3.26 13.89 4.02
N GLN A 33 -3.55 15.17 3.80
CA GLN A 33 -4.89 15.67 3.50
C GLN A 33 -5.06 15.71 1.97
N VAL A 34 -5.54 14.62 1.36
CA VAL A 34 -5.72 14.49 -0.08
C VAL A 34 -7.09 13.93 -0.42
N ASP A 35 -7.64 14.34 -1.57
CA ASP A 35 -8.84 13.74 -2.13
C ASP A 35 -8.49 12.39 -2.78
N GLU A 36 -9.04 11.32 -2.22
CA GLU A 36 -8.83 9.94 -2.67
C GLU A 36 -9.90 9.46 -3.67
N THR A 37 -10.83 10.33 -4.06
CA THR A 37 -11.92 9.98 -5.01
C THR A 37 -11.35 9.54 -6.37
N PRO A 38 -11.74 8.37 -6.90
CA PRO A 38 -11.36 7.95 -8.23
C PRO A 38 -11.87 8.93 -9.29
N ARG A 39 -11.07 9.18 -10.33
CA ARG A 39 -11.45 10.04 -11.46
C ARG A 39 -12.11 9.22 -12.57
N SER A 40 -12.97 9.85 -13.35
CA SER A 40 -13.60 9.18 -14.48
C SER A 40 -12.54 8.62 -15.45
N GLY A 41 -12.65 7.34 -15.79
CA GLY A 41 -11.73 6.65 -16.69
C GLY A 41 -10.35 6.33 -16.09
N GLU A 42 -10.13 6.57 -14.80
CA GLU A 42 -8.87 6.27 -14.13
C GLU A 42 -8.73 4.75 -13.88
N THR A 43 -7.63 4.17 -14.35
CA THR A 43 -7.33 2.76 -14.09
C THR A 43 -6.95 2.53 -12.62
N PRO A 44 -7.14 1.31 -12.06
CA PRO A 44 -6.71 0.99 -10.70
C PRO A 44 -5.23 1.31 -10.42
N MET A 45 -4.35 1.00 -11.37
CA MET A 45 -2.92 1.34 -11.28
C MET A 45 -2.70 2.86 -11.29
N GLY A 46 -3.38 3.59 -12.19
CA GLY A 46 -3.29 5.05 -12.26
C GLY A 46 -3.77 5.73 -10.99
N LEU A 47 -4.84 5.22 -10.40
CA LEU A 47 -5.36 5.69 -9.11
C LEU A 47 -4.33 5.51 -8.00
N ALA A 48 -3.74 4.30 -7.86
CA ALA A 48 -2.71 4.04 -6.86
C ALA A 48 -1.49 4.96 -7.01
N GLN A 49 -1.00 5.14 -8.24
CA GLN A 49 0.13 6.02 -8.54
C GLN A 49 -0.17 7.49 -8.21
N ARG A 50 -1.34 7.98 -8.65
CA ARG A 50 -1.75 9.37 -8.37
C ARG A 50 -1.87 9.63 -6.87
N LEU A 51 -2.49 8.71 -6.13
CA LEU A 51 -2.68 8.87 -4.69
C LEU A 51 -1.36 8.78 -3.93
N ALA A 52 -0.46 7.85 -4.28
CA ALA A 52 0.86 7.77 -3.66
C ALA A 52 1.63 9.08 -3.83
N ARG A 53 1.65 9.63 -5.07
CA ARG A 53 2.29 10.90 -5.39
C ARG A 53 1.64 12.08 -4.65
N ALA A 54 0.32 12.17 -4.67
CA ALA A 54 -0.43 13.24 -4.00
C ALA A 54 -0.16 13.27 -2.49
N LYS A 55 -0.14 12.08 -1.84
CA LYS A 55 0.16 11.95 -0.41
C LYS A 55 1.59 12.42 -0.09
N ALA A 56 2.58 12.02 -0.88
CA ALA A 56 3.94 12.47 -0.70
C ALA A 56 4.07 13.99 -0.91
N ALA A 57 3.47 14.53 -1.97
CA ALA A 57 3.55 15.95 -2.31
C ALA A 57 2.91 16.86 -1.24
N ALA A 58 1.72 16.47 -0.73
CA ALA A 58 1.00 17.25 0.28
C ALA A 58 1.85 17.44 1.56
N VAL A 59 2.59 16.40 1.96
CA VAL A 59 3.45 16.46 3.16
C VAL A 59 4.81 17.10 2.84
N ALA A 60 5.39 16.84 1.66
CA ALA A 60 6.66 17.44 1.25
C ALA A 60 6.59 18.98 1.12
N GLN A 61 5.45 19.51 0.72
CA GLN A 61 5.22 20.97 0.70
C GLN A 61 5.29 21.61 2.09
N GLN A 62 4.85 20.90 3.13
CA GLN A 62 4.89 21.37 4.53
C GLN A 62 6.27 21.12 5.17
N HIS A 63 7.02 20.15 4.66
CA HIS A 63 8.31 19.70 5.20
C HIS A 63 9.39 19.62 4.11
N PRO A 64 9.76 20.74 3.46
CA PRO A 64 10.60 20.72 2.26
C PRO A 64 12.01 20.15 2.47
N GLN A 65 12.52 20.16 3.71
CA GLN A 65 13.82 19.61 4.08
C GLN A 65 13.77 18.11 4.44
N ALA A 66 12.58 17.50 4.47
CA ALA A 66 12.43 16.08 4.78
C ALA A 66 12.35 15.24 3.51
N VAL A 67 12.79 13.99 3.62
CA VAL A 67 12.47 12.94 2.67
C VAL A 67 11.12 12.36 3.05
N VAL A 68 10.16 12.39 2.14
CA VAL A 68 8.77 12.00 2.39
C VAL A 68 8.41 10.78 1.56
N ILE A 69 7.85 9.76 2.22
CA ILE A 69 7.28 8.56 1.57
C ILE A 69 5.77 8.68 1.53
N GLY A 70 5.18 8.67 0.34
CA GLY A 70 3.75 8.47 0.11
C GLY A 70 3.51 7.10 -0.52
N SER A 71 2.43 6.43 -0.15
CA SER A 71 2.06 5.15 -0.75
C SER A 71 0.56 4.99 -0.80
N ASP A 72 0.09 4.29 -1.83
CA ASP A 72 -1.30 3.87 -1.96
C ASP A 72 -1.42 2.48 -2.56
N GLN A 73 -2.55 1.80 -2.29
CA GLN A 73 -2.81 0.47 -2.82
C GLN A 73 -4.26 0.37 -3.28
N VAL A 74 -4.44 -0.16 -4.48
CA VAL A 74 -5.75 -0.43 -5.08
C VAL A 74 -5.80 -1.87 -5.54
N ALA A 75 -6.80 -2.63 -5.06
CA ALA A 75 -7.11 -3.95 -5.59
C ALA A 75 -7.88 -3.80 -6.90
N ASP A 76 -7.51 -4.61 -7.87
CA ASP A 76 -8.03 -4.62 -9.24
C ASP A 76 -8.60 -5.99 -9.58
N LEU A 77 -9.89 -6.04 -9.83
CA LEU A 77 -10.58 -7.22 -10.36
C LEU A 77 -11.05 -6.92 -11.78
N ASP A 78 -10.31 -7.40 -12.78
CA ASP A 78 -10.59 -7.21 -14.22
C ASP A 78 -10.80 -5.74 -14.63
N GLY A 79 -9.90 -4.87 -14.16
CA GLY A 79 -9.95 -3.43 -14.46
C GLY A 79 -10.89 -2.62 -13.57
N THR A 80 -11.57 -3.29 -12.60
CA THR A 80 -12.46 -2.61 -11.66
C THR A 80 -11.78 -2.45 -10.30
N PRO A 81 -11.62 -1.21 -9.78
CA PRO A 81 -11.02 -1.00 -8.49
C PRO A 81 -11.90 -1.50 -7.36
N ILE A 82 -11.31 -2.29 -6.46
CA ILE A 82 -11.97 -2.77 -5.24
C ILE A 82 -11.35 -2.02 -4.06
N GLY A 83 -12.15 -1.20 -3.43
CA GLY A 83 -11.77 -0.43 -2.25
C GLY A 83 -11.91 -1.22 -0.94
N LYS A 84 -11.82 -0.49 0.17
CA LYS A 84 -12.13 -1.00 1.50
C LYS A 84 -13.63 -1.27 1.61
N PRO A 85 -14.07 -2.43 2.12
CA PRO A 85 -15.49 -2.75 2.20
C PRO A 85 -16.23 -1.86 3.22
N GLY A 86 -15.61 -1.53 4.33
CA GLY A 86 -16.18 -0.71 5.40
C GLY A 86 -17.27 -1.40 6.22
N SER A 87 -17.92 -2.45 5.68
CA SER A 87 -18.91 -3.27 6.39
C SER A 87 -18.73 -4.76 6.12
N HIS A 88 -19.38 -5.59 6.95
CA HIS A 88 -19.36 -7.04 6.82
C HIS A 88 -20.02 -7.50 5.51
N GLU A 89 -21.18 -6.96 5.19
CA GLU A 89 -21.99 -7.32 4.02
C GLU A 89 -21.19 -7.04 2.73
N ARG A 90 -20.58 -5.87 2.62
CA ARG A 90 -19.73 -5.53 1.48
C ARG A 90 -18.47 -6.40 1.39
N ALA A 91 -17.90 -6.80 2.53
CA ALA A 91 -16.76 -7.72 2.55
C ALA A 91 -17.16 -9.11 2.03
N VAL A 92 -18.35 -9.62 2.39
CA VAL A 92 -18.90 -10.87 1.86
C VAL A 92 -19.08 -10.76 0.34
N GLU A 93 -19.68 -9.67 -0.15
CA GLU A 93 -19.86 -9.44 -1.60
C GLU A 93 -18.51 -9.40 -2.33
N GLN A 94 -17.50 -8.71 -1.79
CA GLN A 94 -16.16 -8.64 -2.38
C GLN A 94 -15.51 -10.03 -2.45
N LEU A 95 -15.49 -10.79 -1.36
CA LEU A 95 -14.87 -12.13 -1.36
C LEU A 95 -15.60 -13.11 -2.28
N ARG A 96 -16.95 -13.03 -2.36
CA ARG A 96 -17.73 -13.82 -3.35
C ARG A 96 -17.37 -13.47 -4.79
N ALA A 97 -17.17 -12.19 -5.09
CA ALA A 97 -16.79 -11.75 -6.43
C ALA A 97 -15.36 -12.15 -6.81
N MET A 98 -14.47 -12.31 -5.83
CA MET A 98 -13.05 -12.63 -6.03
C MET A 98 -12.72 -14.12 -5.94
N ARG A 99 -13.58 -14.97 -5.32
CA ARG A 99 -13.31 -16.40 -5.14
C ARG A 99 -13.02 -17.11 -6.46
N GLY A 100 -12.04 -18.00 -6.47
CA GLY A 100 -11.59 -18.72 -7.66
C GLY A 100 -10.92 -17.86 -8.73
N ARG A 101 -10.64 -16.58 -8.45
CA ARG A 101 -10.11 -15.63 -9.43
C ARG A 101 -8.76 -15.05 -9.02
N ALA A 102 -8.07 -14.47 -10.00
CA ALA A 102 -6.88 -13.64 -9.76
C ALA A 102 -7.30 -12.19 -9.53
N VAL A 103 -6.71 -11.56 -8.52
CA VAL A 103 -6.85 -10.13 -8.21
C VAL A 103 -5.47 -9.52 -8.23
N VAL A 104 -5.32 -8.35 -8.87
CA VAL A 104 -4.04 -7.63 -8.91
C VAL A 104 -4.10 -6.48 -7.91
N PHE A 105 -3.18 -6.47 -6.95
CA PHE A 105 -3.00 -5.33 -6.05
C PHE A 105 -1.92 -4.42 -6.62
N HIS A 106 -2.28 -3.21 -7.03
CA HIS A 106 -1.35 -2.18 -7.48
C HIS A 106 -0.90 -1.37 -6.27
N THR A 107 0.34 -1.59 -5.82
CA THR A 107 0.90 -0.86 -4.67
C THR A 107 1.93 0.14 -5.15
N ALA A 108 1.56 1.41 -5.14
CA ALA A 108 2.42 2.51 -5.54
C ALA A 108 3.13 3.13 -4.35
N VAL A 109 4.38 3.51 -4.56
CA VAL A 109 5.21 4.28 -3.63
C VAL A 109 5.84 5.46 -4.34
N THR A 110 5.86 6.61 -3.68
CA THR A 110 6.54 7.82 -4.12
C THR A 110 7.43 8.32 -2.99
N VAL A 111 8.69 8.61 -3.31
CA VAL A 111 9.63 9.26 -2.39
C VAL A 111 9.98 10.64 -2.94
N MET A 112 9.81 11.67 -2.12
CA MET A 112 10.08 13.07 -2.45
C MET A 112 11.03 13.72 -1.44
N HIS A 113 11.88 14.61 -1.96
CA HIS A 113 12.66 15.56 -1.15
C HIS A 113 12.61 16.91 -1.85
N ALA A 114 11.68 17.79 -1.43
CA ALA A 114 11.37 19.02 -2.15
C ALA A 114 12.59 19.97 -2.27
N ALA A 115 13.34 20.19 -1.18
CA ALA A 115 14.54 21.01 -1.20
C ALA A 115 15.68 20.43 -2.06
N GLY A 116 15.74 19.09 -2.19
CA GLY A 116 16.72 18.40 -3.02
C GLY A 116 16.25 18.18 -4.46
N SER A 117 15.07 18.68 -4.84
CA SER A 117 14.44 18.45 -6.17
C SER A 117 14.40 16.96 -6.57
N PHE A 118 14.19 16.09 -5.58
CA PHE A 118 14.14 14.65 -5.79
C PHE A 118 12.70 14.16 -5.77
N GLU A 119 12.32 13.40 -6.78
CA GLU A 119 11.06 12.67 -6.86
C GLU A 119 11.27 11.35 -7.59
N ARG A 120 10.86 10.24 -7.00
CA ARG A 120 10.76 8.94 -7.66
C ARG A 120 9.46 8.26 -7.27
N SER A 121 8.81 7.63 -8.26
CA SER A 121 7.57 6.87 -8.08
C SER A 121 7.70 5.53 -8.79
N GLU A 122 7.26 4.46 -8.12
CA GLU A 122 7.12 3.14 -8.71
C GLU A 122 5.79 2.51 -8.28
N CYS A 123 5.29 1.59 -9.08
CA CYS A 123 4.11 0.78 -8.77
C CYS A 123 4.47 -0.69 -8.90
N VAL A 124 4.25 -1.45 -7.84
CA VAL A 124 4.51 -2.89 -7.80
C VAL A 124 3.19 -3.63 -7.89
N PRO A 125 2.94 -4.40 -8.95
CA PRO A 125 1.80 -5.28 -9.02
C PRO A 125 2.06 -6.53 -8.16
N VAL A 126 1.02 -6.98 -7.46
CA VAL A 126 0.98 -8.25 -6.75
C VAL A 126 -0.23 -9.02 -7.24
N THR A 127 -0.02 -10.13 -7.90
CA THR A 127 -1.12 -11.00 -8.31
C THR A 127 -1.42 -12.01 -7.21
N VAL A 128 -2.65 -11.99 -6.74
CA VAL A 128 -3.15 -12.91 -5.70
C VAL A 128 -4.20 -13.81 -6.34
N ARG A 129 -4.05 -15.13 -6.20
CA ARG A 129 -5.06 -16.11 -6.63
C ARG A 129 -5.86 -16.58 -5.43
N LEU A 130 -7.15 -16.30 -5.41
CA LEU A 130 -8.02 -16.79 -4.35
C LEU A 130 -8.48 -18.22 -4.68
N ARG A 131 -8.59 -19.04 -3.63
CA ARG A 131 -9.20 -20.38 -3.72
C ARG A 131 -10.68 -20.28 -4.11
N GLU A 132 -11.24 -21.37 -4.56
CA GLU A 132 -12.69 -21.53 -4.63
C GLU A 132 -13.25 -21.64 -3.21
N LEU A 133 -13.71 -20.51 -2.69
CA LEU A 133 -14.17 -20.36 -1.29
C LEU A 133 -15.65 -20.72 -1.17
N ARG A 134 -16.03 -21.47 -0.13
CA ARG A 134 -17.42 -21.65 0.25
C ARG A 134 -17.90 -20.44 1.08
N ASP A 135 -19.21 -20.23 1.13
CA ASP A 135 -19.79 -19.11 1.88
C ASP A 135 -19.56 -19.22 3.39
N ASP A 136 -19.51 -20.44 3.95
CA ASP A 136 -19.19 -20.67 5.37
C ASP A 136 -17.71 -20.32 5.70
N GLU A 137 -16.77 -20.55 4.78
CA GLU A 137 -15.37 -20.15 4.93
C GLU A 137 -15.23 -18.62 4.90
N ILE A 138 -15.94 -17.95 3.99
CA ILE A 138 -15.98 -16.48 3.90
C ILE A 138 -16.51 -15.88 5.23
N GLU A 139 -17.64 -16.38 5.71
CA GLU A 139 -18.25 -15.93 6.96
C GLU A 139 -17.32 -16.14 8.16
N HIS A 140 -16.72 -17.33 8.28
CA HIS A 140 -15.80 -17.63 9.36
C HIS A 140 -14.58 -16.70 9.36
N TYR A 141 -13.97 -16.50 8.19
CA TYR A 141 -12.84 -15.59 8.02
C TYR A 141 -13.20 -14.16 8.43
N LEU A 142 -14.28 -13.61 7.88
CA LEU A 142 -14.69 -12.23 8.13
C LEU A 142 -15.06 -11.96 9.58
N ARG A 143 -15.65 -12.93 10.28
CA ARG A 143 -15.97 -12.81 11.72
C ARG A 143 -14.72 -12.84 12.59
N THR A 144 -13.71 -13.62 12.17
CA THR A 144 -12.44 -13.78 12.90
C THR A 144 -11.52 -12.57 12.70
N GLU A 145 -11.26 -12.17 11.44
CA GLU A 145 -10.29 -11.14 11.09
C GLU A 145 -10.83 -9.71 11.07
N ARG A 146 -12.11 -9.55 10.73
CA ARG A 146 -12.79 -8.25 10.57
C ARG A 146 -11.99 -7.27 9.69
N PRO A 147 -11.60 -7.63 8.46
CA PRO A 147 -10.68 -6.89 7.62
C PRO A 147 -11.37 -5.74 6.86
N TYR A 148 -12.24 -4.99 7.52
CA TYR A 148 -13.10 -3.99 6.87
C TYR A 148 -12.37 -2.71 6.49
N ASP A 149 -11.15 -2.54 6.97
CA ASP A 149 -10.22 -1.46 6.66
C ASP A 149 -9.17 -1.81 5.57
N CYS A 150 -9.27 -3.03 4.98
CA CYS A 150 -8.35 -3.53 3.97
C CYS A 150 -9.00 -3.55 2.58
N ALA A 151 -8.27 -3.10 1.54
CA ALA A 151 -8.71 -3.25 0.15
C ALA A 151 -8.87 -4.74 -0.20
N GLY A 152 -9.97 -5.09 -0.88
CA GLY A 152 -10.27 -6.48 -1.23
C GLY A 152 -10.60 -7.40 -0.04
N SER A 153 -10.86 -6.85 1.15
CA SER A 153 -11.29 -7.62 2.34
C SER A 153 -10.34 -8.75 2.74
N ALA A 154 -9.06 -8.69 2.35
CA ALA A 154 -8.08 -9.74 2.59
C ALA A 154 -6.86 -9.21 3.36
N LYS A 155 -6.40 -9.97 4.35
CA LYS A 155 -5.17 -9.73 5.13
C LYS A 155 -4.25 -10.93 4.99
N ALA A 156 -3.38 -10.90 3.99
CA ALA A 156 -2.47 -12.01 3.70
C ALA A 156 -1.41 -12.24 4.79
N GLU A 157 -1.15 -11.23 5.62
CA GLU A 157 -0.22 -11.30 6.76
C GLU A 157 -0.78 -12.02 7.98
N THR A 158 -2.08 -12.36 7.96
CA THR A 158 -2.78 -13.08 9.04
C THR A 158 -3.61 -14.23 8.46
N LEU A 159 -4.80 -14.53 9.02
CA LEU A 159 -5.67 -15.64 8.56
C LEU A 159 -6.06 -15.54 7.09
N GLY A 160 -6.05 -14.36 6.49
CA GLY A 160 -6.35 -14.16 5.07
C GLY A 160 -5.42 -14.94 4.12
N ILE A 161 -4.24 -15.37 4.56
CA ILE A 161 -3.38 -16.26 3.77
C ILE A 161 -4.10 -17.58 3.42
N ALA A 162 -5.02 -18.04 4.27
CA ALA A 162 -5.79 -19.26 4.04
C ALA A 162 -6.85 -19.14 2.92
N LEU A 163 -7.13 -17.91 2.46
CA LEU A 163 -8.03 -17.66 1.31
C LEU A 163 -7.33 -17.88 -0.03
N LEU A 164 -6.00 -18.06 -0.05
CA LEU A 164 -5.17 -17.92 -1.24
C LEU A 164 -4.58 -19.25 -1.70
N ASP A 165 -4.47 -19.41 -3.02
CA ASP A 165 -3.69 -20.47 -3.66
C ASP A 165 -2.27 -20.01 -4.00
N ALA A 166 -2.09 -18.71 -4.35
CA ALA A 166 -0.78 -18.18 -4.74
C ALA A 166 -0.70 -16.66 -4.55
N ILE A 167 0.52 -16.18 -4.34
CA ILE A 167 0.92 -14.76 -4.38
C ILE A 167 2.13 -14.65 -5.30
N GLU A 168 2.05 -13.79 -6.33
CA GLU A 168 3.12 -13.55 -7.29
C GLU A 168 3.54 -12.08 -7.20
N SER A 169 4.79 -11.81 -6.79
CA SER A 169 5.36 -10.47 -6.69
C SER A 169 6.87 -10.52 -6.60
N ASP A 170 7.56 -9.49 -7.10
CA ASP A 170 9.00 -9.26 -6.91
C ASP A 170 9.33 -8.38 -5.70
N ASP A 171 8.31 -7.91 -4.96
CA ASP A 171 8.44 -7.22 -3.67
C ASP A 171 7.38 -7.76 -2.69
N PRO A 172 7.73 -8.73 -1.83
CA PRO A 172 6.77 -9.46 -1.00
C PRO A 172 6.04 -8.58 0.01
N THR A 173 6.54 -7.39 0.31
CA THR A 173 5.89 -6.44 1.24
C THR A 173 4.85 -5.56 0.56
N ALA A 174 4.83 -5.54 -0.78
CA ALA A 174 3.89 -4.72 -1.54
C ALA A 174 2.43 -5.07 -1.23
N LEU A 175 2.10 -6.36 -1.06
CA LEU A 175 0.73 -6.79 -0.73
C LEU A 175 0.22 -6.19 0.59
N VAL A 176 1.09 -5.98 1.56
CA VAL A 176 0.74 -5.39 2.87
C VAL A 176 0.56 -3.86 2.77
N GLY A 177 1.09 -3.23 1.70
CA GLY A 177 0.78 -1.84 1.36
C GLY A 177 1.97 -0.88 1.27
N LEU A 178 3.22 -1.36 1.41
CA LEU A 178 4.45 -0.60 1.16
C LEU A 178 5.54 -1.50 0.60
N PRO A 179 5.95 -1.34 -0.69
CA PRO A 179 6.97 -2.15 -1.31
C PRO A 179 8.36 -1.77 -0.80
N LEU A 180 8.86 -2.48 0.20
CA LEU A 180 10.09 -2.11 0.92
C LEU A 180 11.35 -2.23 0.07
N ILE A 181 11.43 -3.17 -0.87
CA ILE A 181 12.58 -3.28 -1.78
C ILE A 181 12.70 -2.01 -2.61
N ARG A 182 11.58 -1.56 -3.21
CA ARG A 182 11.53 -0.31 -3.99
C ARG A 182 11.75 0.91 -3.12
N THR A 183 11.12 0.93 -1.94
CA THR A 183 11.29 2.01 -0.94
C THR A 183 12.76 2.17 -0.54
N CYS A 184 13.46 1.09 -0.22
CA CYS A 184 14.90 1.14 0.12
C CYS A 184 15.76 1.66 -1.04
N ALA A 185 15.47 1.26 -2.29
CA ALA A 185 16.19 1.77 -3.45
C ALA A 185 16.00 3.29 -3.63
N MET A 186 14.77 3.79 -3.45
CA MET A 186 14.47 5.20 -3.53
C MET A 186 15.07 6.00 -2.38
N LEU A 187 15.03 5.46 -1.15
CA LEU A 187 15.64 6.09 0.02
C LEU A 187 17.16 6.26 -0.15
N ARG A 188 17.86 5.23 -0.65
CA ARG A 188 19.30 5.35 -0.97
C ARG A 188 19.56 6.45 -1.99
N ALA A 189 18.73 6.54 -3.03
CA ALA A 189 18.85 7.60 -4.03
C ALA A 189 18.55 8.99 -3.48
N ALA A 190 17.74 9.08 -2.41
CA ALA A 190 17.45 10.33 -1.67
C ALA A 190 18.45 10.62 -0.53
N GLY A 191 19.53 9.84 -0.40
CA GLY A 191 20.58 10.03 0.61
C GLY A 191 20.30 9.37 1.97
N ILE A 192 19.32 8.48 2.07
CA ILE A 192 19.01 7.70 3.28
C ILE A 192 19.27 6.22 3.01
N ASP A 193 20.40 5.69 3.45
CA ASP A 193 20.67 4.26 3.35
C ASP A 193 20.30 3.54 4.67
N PRO A 194 19.35 2.56 4.62
CA PRO A 194 19.01 1.77 5.80
C PRO A 194 20.16 0.96 6.37
N LEU A 195 21.18 0.66 5.56
CA LEU A 195 22.34 -0.14 5.97
C LEU A 195 23.60 0.71 6.26
N ALA A 196 23.53 2.03 6.08
CA ALA A 196 24.64 2.90 6.45
C ALA A 196 24.78 2.95 7.99
N PRO A 197 26.04 2.88 8.52
CA PRO A 197 26.35 2.96 9.94
C PRO A 197 25.97 4.32 10.55
#